data_dd6b60ae2def2f895716b0f214bf941e
#
_entry.id   dd6b60ae2def2f895716b0f214bf941e
#
_cell.length_a   1.000
_cell.length_b   1.000
_cell.length_c   1.000
_cell.angle_alpha   90.00
_cell.angle_beta   90.00
_cell.angle_gamma   90.00
#
_symmetry.space_group_name_H-M   'P 1'
#
loop_
_entity.id
_entity.type
_entity.pdbx_description
1 polymer ?
#
loop_
_entity_poly.entity_id
_entity_poly.type
_entity_poly.pdbx_seq_one_letter_code
_entity_poly.pdbx_strand_id
1 'polypeptide(L)'
;MKIIDIHTHIYPDAIARKATDSIRDFYQLEGGGMDGSVQMLRARGAEVGISTYVVLPVSNSPRRVRHINEFLLEQSQMHEDFIGFGTLHAGMEGLMEETEWILQNGLHGIKMHPDSQQFNIDDERLFPVYEHLQDKIPVMLHMGDLRYNFSHPVRLKRVSELFPHLQVIAAHFGGYSMYHTARELLWDTDCIFDVSSSLMFMEDGVAERYIRAYGAERMAFGTDYPLWDPVTETERFFRLRLTDEEFDQIGHKTAERFLEL
;
A
#
# COMPACT_ATOMS: atom_id res chain seq x y z
N MET A 1 -16.28 -12.81 -9.35
CA MET A 1 -15.81 -12.37 -7.99
C MET A 1 -15.53 -10.88 -8.05
N LYS A 2 -15.91 -10.12 -7.05
CA LYS A 2 -15.51 -8.70 -6.90
C LYS A 2 -14.03 -8.64 -6.54
N ILE A 3 -13.27 -7.69 -7.10
CA ILE A 3 -11.86 -7.46 -6.74
C ILE A 3 -11.67 -5.98 -6.45
N ILE A 4 -11.05 -5.68 -5.31
CA ILE A 4 -10.59 -4.36 -4.89
C ILE A 4 -9.06 -4.41 -4.84
N ASP A 5 -8.41 -3.59 -5.66
CA ASP A 5 -6.96 -3.45 -5.67
C ASP A 5 -6.55 -2.35 -4.69
N ILE A 6 -6.00 -2.74 -3.52
CA ILE A 6 -5.65 -1.78 -2.48
C ILE A 6 -4.28 -1.16 -2.64
N HIS A 7 -3.51 -1.53 -3.68
CA HIS A 7 -2.15 -1.04 -3.85
C HIS A 7 -1.87 -0.63 -5.29
N THR A 8 -2.19 0.61 -5.62
CA THR A 8 -1.91 1.17 -6.94
C THR A 8 -1.34 2.59 -6.83
N HIS A 9 -0.43 2.94 -7.73
CA HIS A 9 0.15 4.28 -7.82
C HIS A 9 -0.15 4.88 -9.18
N ILE A 10 -0.66 6.10 -9.19
CA ILE A 10 -0.95 6.87 -10.41
C ILE A 10 -0.20 8.19 -10.39
N TYR A 11 0.10 8.68 -11.57
CA TYR A 11 0.82 9.93 -11.75
C TYR A 11 0.14 10.80 -12.81
N PRO A 12 0.30 12.15 -12.75
CA PRO A 12 -0.10 13.01 -13.86
C PRO A 12 0.54 12.57 -15.18
N ASP A 13 -0.23 12.52 -16.27
CA ASP A 13 0.20 11.99 -17.57
C ASP A 13 1.56 12.56 -18.04
N ALA A 14 1.78 13.85 -17.80
CA ALA A 14 3.03 14.53 -18.20
C ALA A 14 4.30 13.94 -17.56
N ILE A 15 4.18 13.23 -16.44
CA ILE A 15 5.31 12.68 -15.69
C ILE A 15 5.20 11.18 -15.43
N ALA A 16 4.08 10.56 -15.78
CA ALA A 16 3.73 9.20 -15.39
C ALA A 16 4.83 8.19 -15.77
N ARG A 17 5.25 8.18 -17.04
CA ARG A 17 6.34 7.30 -17.48
C ARG A 17 7.64 7.55 -16.74
N LYS A 18 8.04 8.82 -16.58
CA LYS A 18 9.28 9.18 -15.87
C LYS A 18 9.23 8.76 -14.38
N ALA A 19 8.07 8.91 -13.73
CA ALA A 19 7.88 8.51 -12.35
C ALA A 19 8.00 6.99 -12.21
N THR A 20 7.38 6.23 -13.12
CA THR A 20 7.50 4.77 -13.17
C THR A 20 8.95 4.33 -13.40
N ASP A 21 9.65 4.91 -14.37
CA ASP A 21 11.05 4.57 -14.62
C ASP A 21 11.92 4.86 -13.38
N SER A 22 11.69 5.99 -12.69
CA SER A 22 12.44 6.35 -11.47
C SER A 22 12.24 5.36 -10.32
N ILE A 23 11.03 4.82 -10.14
CA ILE A 23 10.78 3.84 -9.08
C ILE A 23 11.33 2.46 -9.45
N ARG A 24 11.30 2.11 -10.74
CA ARG A 24 11.96 0.90 -11.25
C ARG A 24 13.47 0.94 -11.06
N ASP A 25 14.10 2.10 -11.34
CA ASP A 25 15.53 2.31 -11.09
C ASP A 25 15.86 2.18 -9.60
N PHE A 26 15.01 2.71 -8.71
CA PHE A 26 15.17 2.55 -7.27
C PHE A 26 15.22 1.08 -6.86
N TYR A 27 14.36 0.22 -7.45
CA TYR A 27 14.34 -1.21 -7.19
C TYR A 27 15.29 -2.03 -8.08
N GLN A 28 16.01 -1.39 -8.99
CA GLN A 28 16.91 -2.07 -9.97
C GLN A 28 16.17 -3.13 -10.81
N LEU A 29 14.93 -2.84 -11.19
CA LEU A 29 14.11 -3.76 -11.97
C LEU A 29 14.38 -3.59 -13.47
N GLU A 30 14.77 -4.68 -14.14
CA GLU A 30 14.94 -4.71 -15.59
C GLU A 30 13.60 -4.79 -16.35
N GLY A 31 13.60 -4.37 -17.61
CA GLY A 31 12.44 -4.40 -18.49
C GLY A 31 11.45 -3.24 -18.29
N GLY A 32 10.37 -3.24 -19.07
CA GLY A 32 9.35 -2.19 -19.06
C GLY A 32 8.30 -2.41 -17.99
N GLY A 33 8.07 -1.42 -17.10
CA GLY A 33 6.84 -1.32 -16.29
C GLY A 33 5.67 -0.80 -17.12
N MET A 34 4.52 -0.70 -16.49
CA MET A 34 3.38 0.03 -17.03
C MET A 34 3.71 1.52 -17.12
N ASP A 35 2.87 2.33 -17.76
CA ASP A 35 3.21 3.75 -17.96
C ASP A 35 2.90 4.64 -16.74
N GLY A 36 2.16 4.14 -15.75
CA GLY A 36 1.78 4.85 -14.54
C GLY A 36 0.59 5.80 -14.70
N SER A 37 -0.09 5.78 -15.85
CA SER A 37 -1.27 6.61 -16.11
C SER A 37 -2.56 6.01 -15.52
N VAL A 38 -3.54 6.87 -15.25
CA VAL A 38 -4.90 6.47 -14.86
C VAL A 38 -5.55 5.61 -15.93
N GLN A 39 -5.38 6.00 -17.20
CA GLN A 39 -5.99 5.28 -18.33
C GLN A 39 -5.49 3.84 -18.42
N MET A 40 -4.18 3.61 -18.28
CA MET A 40 -3.59 2.27 -18.33
C MET A 40 -4.02 1.42 -17.14
N LEU A 41 -4.01 1.96 -15.92
CA LEU A 41 -4.50 1.25 -14.73
C LEU A 41 -5.92 0.72 -14.95
N ARG A 42 -6.84 1.59 -15.32
CA ARG A 42 -8.26 1.24 -15.51
C ARG A 42 -8.47 0.26 -16.67
N ALA A 43 -7.74 0.45 -17.78
CA ALA A 43 -7.82 -0.45 -18.93
C ALA A 43 -7.38 -1.88 -18.56
N ARG A 44 -6.23 -2.02 -17.89
CA ARG A 44 -5.69 -3.34 -17.51
C ARG A 44 -6.50 -4.00 -16.40
N GLY A 45 -6.94 -3.23 -15.40
CA GLY A 45 -7.77 -3.76 -14.33
C GLY A 45 -9.14 -4.24 -14.80
N ALA A 46 -9.74 -3.55 -15.78
CA ALA A 46 -11.02 -3.95 -16.38
C ALA A 46 -10.94 -5.33 -17.09
N GLU A 47 -9.79 -5.67 -17.69
CA GLU A 47 -9.58 -6.97 -18.33
C GLU A 47 -9.73 -8.16 -17.36
N VAL A 48 -9.47 -7.94 -16.07
CA VAL A 48 -9.49 -8.96 -15.02
C VAL A 48 -10.57 -8.72 -13.96
N GLY A 49 -11.46 -7.75 -14.18
CA GLY A 49 -12.62 -7.50 -13.33
C GLY A 49 -12.31 -6.78 -12.01
N ILE A 50 -11.20 -6.03 -11.93
CA ILE A 50 -10.96 -5.11 -10.81
C ILE A 50 -11.99 -3.99 -10.91
N SER A 51 -12.73 -3.75 -9.82
CA SER A 51 -13.84 -2.81 -9.78
C SER A 51 -13.57 -1.56 -8.96
N THR A 52 -12.54 -1.57 -8.13
CA THR A 52 -12.18 -0.47 -7.23
C THR A 52 -10.68 -0.46 -7.01
N TYR A 53 -10.09 0.72 -6.94
CA TYR A 53 -8.66 0.93 -6.76
C TYR A 53 -8.39 1.89 -5.61
N VAL A 54 -7.54 1.48 -4.67
CA VAL A 54 -6.94 2.43 -3.72
C VAL A 54 -5.73 3.05 -4.38
N VAL A 55 -5.81 4.35 -4.66
CA VAL A 55 -4.75 5.10 -5.33
C VAL A 55 -3.86 5.79 -4.29
N LEU A 56 -2.58 5.42 -4.32
CA LEU A 56 -1.60 5.69 -3.27
C LEU A 56 -0.54 6.69 -3.75
N PRO A 57 -0.32 7.80 -3.04
CA PRO A 57 0.78 8.71 -3.31
C PRO A 57 2.05 8.35 -2.54
N VAL A 58 3.19 8.79 -3.07
CA VAL A 58 4.46 8.85 -2.33
C VAL A 58 5.16 10.17 -2.67
N SER A 59 5.62 10.89 -1.66
CA SER A 59 6.39 12.12 -1.84
C SER A 59 7.79 11.99 -1.24
N ASN A 60 8.82 11.91 -2.09
CA ASN A 60 10.21 11.92 -1.65
C ASN A 60 10.71 13.35 -1.31
N SER A 61 9.84 14.35 -1.39
CA SER A 61 10.14 15.73 -1.03
C SER A 61 9.10 16.29 -0.06
N PRO A 62 9.51 16.72 1.13
CA PRO A 62 8.60 17.34 2.10
C PRO A 62 7.78 18.50 1.52
N ARG A 63 8.36 19.26 0.58
CA ARG A 63 7.74 20.44 -0.03
C ARG A 63 6.64 20.12 -1.06
N ARG A 64 6.55 18.87 -1.52
CA ARG A 64 5.60 18.45 -2.55
C ARG A 64 4.40 17.69 -2.00
N VAL A 65 4.40 17.38 -0.72
CA VAL A 65 3.35 16.56 -0.08
C VAL A 65 1.96 17.10 -0.42
N ARG A 66 1.66 18.37 -0.11
CA ARG A 66 0.35 18.98 -0.38
C ARG A 66 -0.06 18.88 -1.85
N HIS A 67 0.82 19.24 -2.77
CA HIS A 67 0.51 19.20 -4.21
C HIS A 67 0.18 17.77 -4.70
N ILE A 68 0.87 16.77 -4.16
CA ILE A 68 0.61 15.36 -4.48
C ILE A 68 -0.73 14.93 -3.88
N ASN A 69 -1.05 15.31 -2.65
CA ASN A 69 -2.32 15.02 -2.01
C ASN A 69 -3.51 15.66 -2.75
N GLU A 70 -3.36 16.91 -3.20
CA GLU A 70 -4.36 17.60 -4.03
C GLU A 70 -4.62 16.84 -5.34
N PHE A 71 -3.58 16.34 -6.01
CA PHE A 71 -3.73 15.54 -7.23
C PHE A 71 -4.53 14.26 -6.94
N LEU A 72 -4.20 13.51 -5.88
CA LEU A 72 -4.93 12.26 -5.56
C LEU A 72 -6.39 12.54 -5.14
N LEU A 73 -6.64 13.63 -4.43
CA LEU A 73 -7.99 14.06 -4.11
C LEU A 73 -8.79 14.36 -5.39
N GLU A 74 -8.22 15.12 -6.32
CA GLU A 74 -8.85 15.40 -7.62
C GLU A 74 -9.17 14.13 -8.38
N GLN A 75 -8.22 13.19 -8.47
CA GLN A 75 -8.42 11.92 -9.18
C GLN A 75 -9.52 11.07 -8.53
N SER A 76 -9.59 11.00 -7.20
CA SER A 76 -10.64 10.24 -6.50
C SER A 76 -12.03 10.91 -6.63
N GLN A 77 -12.09 12.22 -6.81
CA GLN A 77 -13.35 12.92 -7.11
C GLN A 77 -13.81 12.77 -8.57
N MET A 78 -12.86 12.61 -9.50
CA MET A 78 -13.16 12.42 -10.93
C MET A 78 -13.57 10.97 -11.29
N HIS A 79 -13.17 10.00 -10.49
CA HIS A 79 -13.33 8.57 -10.78
C HIS A 79 -13.99 7.87 -9.59
N GLU A 80 -15.24 7.44 -9.74
CA GLU A 80 -16.02 6.75 -8.69
C GLU A 80 -15.42 5.39 -8.28
N ASP A 81 -14.57 4.81 -9.11
CA ASP A 81 -13.84 3.57 -8.86
C ASP A 81 -12.52 3.80 -8.09
N PHE A 82 -12.19 5.05 -7.73
CA PHE A 82 -10.98 5.39 -6.98
C PHE A 82 -11.26 5.77 -5.52
N ILE A 83 -10.45 5.21 -4.63
CA ILE A 83 -10.37 5.58 -3.22
C ILE A 83 -9.01 6.24 -3.00
N GLY A 84 -9.00 7.54 -2.78
CA GLY A 84 -7.76 8.31 -2.63
C GLY A 84 -7.16 8.19 -1.24
N PHE A 85 -5.88 7.89 -1.15
CA PHE A 85 -5.07 8.08 0.05
C PHE A 85 -4.24 9.36 -0.08
N GLY A 86 -3.88 9.96 1.05
CA GLY A 86 -2.87 11.01 1.13
C GLY A 86 -1.48 10.45 1.42
N THR A 87 -0.47 11.31 1.41
CA THR A 87 0.88 10.98 1.89
C THR A 87 1.39 12.04 2.86
N LEU A 88 2.36 11.64 3.70
CA LEU A 88 3.08 12.51 4.60
C LEU A 88 4.59 12.29 4.45
N HIS A 89 5.39 13.20 4.98
CA HIS A 89 6.84 13.06 5.07
C HIS A 89 7.33 13.53 6.44
N ALA A 90 8.02 12.69 7.19
CA ALA A 90 8.48 13.02 8.55
C ALA A 90 9.35 14.30 8.64
N GLY A 91 9.97 14.72 7.54
CA GLY A 91 10.77 15.96 7.47
C GLY A 91 10.00 17.20 7.01
N MET A 92 8.67 17.15 6.88
CA MET A 92 7.89 18.32 6.48
C MET A 92 7.58 19.23 7.66
N GLU A 93 7.46 20.53 7.38
CA GLU A 93 6.83 21.48 8.30
C GLU A 93 5.31 21.34 8.20
N GLY A 94 4.58 21.59 9.29
CA GLY A 94 3.11 21.49 9.26
C GLY A 94 2.57 20.07 9.13
N LEU A 95 3.26 19.09 9.72
CA LEU A 95 2.90 17.66 9.60
C LEU A 95 1.47 17.39 10.11
N MET A 96 1.09 17.98 11.23
CA MET A 96 -0.25 17.81 11.80
C MET A 96 -1.32 18.59 11.00
N GLU A 97 -0.98 19.75 10.50
CA GLU A 97 -1.85 20.56 9.63
C GLU A 97 -2.15 19.81 8.31
N GLU A 98 -1.16 19.12 7.77
CA GLU A 98 -1.37 18.26 6.59
C GLU A 98 -2.22 17.03 6.91
N THR A 99 -2.00 16.43 8.06
CA THR A 99 -2.82 15.30 8.53
C THR A 99 -4.29 15.70 8.67
N GLU A 100 -4.56 16.85 9.29
CA GLU A 100 -5.92 17.40 9.39
C GLU A 100 -6.52 17.71 8.02
N TRP A 101 -5.73 18.27 7.10
CA TRP A 101 -6.20 18.54 5.75
C TRP A 101 -6.63 17.25 5.02
N ILE A 102 -5.86 16.16 5.15
CA ILE A 102 -6.19 14.84 4.59
C ILE A 102 -7.55 14.37 5.13
N LEU A 103 -7.75 14.42 6.45
CA LEU A 103 -9.00 14.02 7.10
C LEU A 103 -10.19 14.87 6.64
N GLN A 104 -10.03 16.19 6.63
CA GLN A 104 -11.12 17.14 6.30
C GLN A 104 -11.54 17.10 4.84
N ASN A 105 -10.66 16.69 3.93
CA ASN A 105 -10.97 16.56 2.51
C ASN A 105 -11.44 15.15 2.11
N GLY A 106 -11.54 14.21 3.05
CA GLY A 106 -12.13 12.89 2.80
C GLY A 106 -11.21 11.94 2.06
N LEU A 107 -9.88 12.10 2.19
CA LEU A 107 -8.95 11.04 1.80
C LEU A 107 -9.03 9.90 2.82
N HIS A 108 -9.08 8.66 2.34
CA HIS A 108 -9.45 7.49 3.12
C HIS A 108 -8.30 6.79 3.86
N GLY A 109 -7.09 7.33 3.77
CA GLY A 109 -5.91 6.77 4.44
C GLY A 109 -4.65 7.57 4.13
N ILE A 110 -3.54 7.15 4.70
CA ILE A 110 -2.22 7.75 4.47
C ILE A 110 -1.24 6.67 4.01
N LYS A 111 -0.57 6.90 2.88
CA LYS A 111 0.53 6.06 2.39
C LYS A 111 1.88 6.71 2.66
N MET A 112 2.81 5.93 3.20
CA MET A 112 4.22 6.32 3.29
C MET A 112 5.13 5.21 2.76
N HIS A 113 6.28 5.62 2.24
CA HIS A 113 7.32 4.72 1.74
C HIS A 113 8.66 5.05 2.43
N PRO A 114 8.88 4.56 3.64
CA PRO A 114 10.00 4.98 4.50
C PRO A 114 11.36 4.87 3.83
N ASP A 115 11.62 3.82 3.04
CA ASP A 115 12.92 3.61 2.39
C ASP A 115 13.20 4.64 1.29
N SER A 116 12.23 4.99 0.46
CA SER A 116 12.39 6.02 -0.55
C SER A 116 12.35 7.44 0.02
N GLN A 117 11.62 7.65 1.10
CA GLN A 117 11.48 8.92 1.80
C GLN A 117 12.58 9.15 2.87
N GLN A 118 13.37 8.12 3.20
CA GLN A 118 14.53 8.14 4.10
C GLN A 118 14.20 8.57 5.54
N PHE A 119 13.14 8.01 6.11
CA PHE A 119 12.84 8.13 7.55
C PHE A 119 12.35 6.79 8.12
N ASN A 120 12.54 6.59 9.39
CA ASN A 120 12.11 5.38 10.08
C ASN A 120 10.59 5.35 10.27
N ILE A 121 9.95 4.18 10.16
CA ILE A 121 8.53 4.01 10.52
C ILE A 121 8.26 4.55 11.93
N ASP A 122 9.15 4.26 12.87
CA ASP A 122 9.07 4.68 14.27
C ASP A 122 9.80 6.01 14.55
N ASP A 123 9.87 6.92 13.58
CA ASP A 123 10.37 8.27 13.79
C ASP A 123 9.44 9.03 14.73
N GLU A 124 9.99 9.56 15.81
CA GLU A 124 9.19 10.22 16.87
C GLU A 124 8.43 11.45 16.38
N ARG A 125 8.85 12.06 15.26
CA ARG A 125 8.10 13.14 14.59
C ARG A 125 6.74 12.69 14.08
N LEU A 126 6.57 11.39 13.77
CA LEU A 126 5.30 10.80 13.33
C LEU A 126 4.38 10.38 14.49
N PHE A 127 4.88 10.30 15.71
CA PHE A 127 4.09 9.84 16.85
C PHE A 127 2.81 10.67 17.09
N PRO A 128 2.84 12.01 17.02
CA PRO A 128 1.61 12.80 17.11
C PRO A 128 0.60 12.48 16.01
N VAL A 129 1.07 12.14 14.80
CA VAL A 129 0.22 11.72 13.68
C VAL A 129 -0.42 10.36 13.99
N TYR A 130 0.38 9.36 14.40
CA TYR A 130 -0.13 8.04 14.73
C TYR A 130 -1.14 8.07 15.87
N GLU A 131 -0.85 8.83 16.94
CA GLU A 131 -1.78 9.05 18.04
C GLU A 131 -3.10 9.67 17.55
N HIS A 132 -3.02 10.66 16.67
CA HIS A 132 -4.19 11.35 16.14
C HIS A 132 -5.03 10.50 15.19
N LEU A 133 -4.41 9.55 14.47
CA LEU A 133 -5.08 8.71 13.47
C LEU A 133 -5.72 7.44 14.07
N GLN A 134 -5.44 7.11 15.33
CA GLN A 134 -6.09 5.96 15.98
C GLN A 134 -7.63 6.06 15.83
N ASP A 135 -8.26 4.94 15.45
CA ASP A 135 -9.70 4.82 15.23
C ASP A 135 -10.29 5.78 14.15
N LYS A 136 -9.46 6.30 13.22
CA LYS A 136 -9.94 7.22 12.16
C LYS A 136 -9.74 6.66 10.76
N ILE A 137 -8.51 6.71 10.25
CA ILE A 137 -8.18 6.22 8.90
C ILE A 137 -6.90 5.37 8.95
N PRO A 138 -6.75 4.38 8.06
CA PRO A 138 -5.59 3.52 8.01
C PRO A 138 -4.31 4.25 7.55
N VAL A 139 -3.17 3.75 8.04
CA VAL A 139 -1.85 4.10 7.55
C VAL A 139 -1.25 2.92 6.80
N MET A 140 -1.01 3.07 5.51
CA MET A 140 -0.34 2.07 4.69
C MET A 140 1.15 2.36 4.58
N LEU A 141 1.96 1.39 4.93
CA LEU A 141 3.42 1.50 4.95
C LEU A 141 4.05 0.52 3.97
N HIS A 142 4.96 1.02 3.13
CA HIS A 142 5.90 0.13 2.45
C HIS A 142 6.78 -0.57 3.49
N MET A 143 7.00 -1.87 3.33
CA MET A 143 7.65 -2.69 4.35
C MET A 143 8.82 -3.51 3.82
N GLY A 144 9.91 -3.57 4.61
CA GLY A 144 10.89 -4.64 4.59
C GLY A 144 11.78 -4.75 3.34
N ASP A 145 12.47 -3.68 2.97
CA ASP A 145 13.54 -3.74 1.97
C ASP A 145 14.89 -4.02 2.64
N LEU A 146 15.52 -5.16 2.33
CA LEU A 146 16.81 -5.58 2.90
C LEU A 146 17.96 -4.59 2.69
N ARG A 147 17.85 -3.70 1.70
CA ARG A 147 18.86 -2.66 1.41
C ARG A 147 18.85 -1.53 2.44
N TYR A 148 17.75 -1.40 3.19
CA TYR A 148 17.50 -0.28 4.11
C TYR A 148 17.00 -0.80 5.46
N ASN A 149 16.98 0.09 6.45
CA ASN A 149 16.45 -0.22 7.77
C ASN A 149 15.26 0.68 8.17
N PHE A 150 14.79 1.51 7.24
CA PHE A 150 13.73 2.48 7.55
C PHE A 150 12.37 1.80 7.72
N SER A 151 12.08 0.79 6.90
CA SER A 151 10.83 0.02 6.88
C SER A 151 10.96 -1.38 7.52
N HIS A 152 12.01 -1.62 8.33
CA HIS A 152 12.21 -2.93 8.95
C HIS A 152 11.01 -3.31 9.84
N PRO A 153 10.50 -4.56 9.76
CA PRO A 153 9.31 -5.00 10.51
C PRO A 153 9.35 -4.77 12.02
N VAL A 154 10.55 -4.79 12.64
CA VAL A 154 10.71 -4.50 14.08
C VAL A 154 10.24 -3.08 14.45
N ARG A 155 10.37 -2.11 13.53
CA ARG A 155 9.90 -0.74 13.73
C ARG A 155 8.40 -0.64 13.72
N LEU A 156 7.74 -1.38 12.81
CA LEU A 156 6.28 -1.47 12.80
C LEU A 156 5.77 -2.17 14.05
N LYS A 157 6.44 -3.24 14.51
CA LYS A 157 6.09 -3.90 15.79
C LYS A 157 6.07 -2.89 16.94
N ARG A 158 7.11 -2.05 17.05
CA ARG A 158 7.16 -0.96 18.05
C ARG A 158 6.00 0.03 17.91
N VAL A 159 5.68 0.45 16.69
CA VAL A 159 4.55 1.38 16.44
C VAL A 159 3.22 0.74 16.84
N SER A 160 2.99 -0.53 16.49
CA SER A 160 1.77 -1.25 16.88
C SER A 160 1.61 -1.41 18.41
N GLU A 161 2.73 -1.53 19.14
CA GLU A 161 2.74 -1.59 20.61
C GLU A 161 2.46 -0.22 21.25
N LEU A 162 2.96 0.87 20.64
CA LEU A 162 2.76 2.23 21.13
C LEU A 162 1.36 2.80 20.80
N PHE A 163 0.80 2.42 19.65
CA PHE A 163 -0.45 2.94 19.11
C PHE A 163 -1.40 1.77 18.75
N PRO A 164 -1.97 1.07 19.74
CA PRO A 164 -2.69 -0.19 19.52
C PRO A 164 -4.00 -0.05 18.73
N HIS A 165 -4.55 1.16 18.63
CA HIS A 165 -5.76 1.45 17.84
C HIS A 165 -5.44 2.04 16.46
N LEU A 166 -4.16 2.19 16.11
CA LEU A 166 -3.76 2.61 14.77
C LEU A 166 -3.96 1.47 13.79
N GLN A 167 -4.88 1.63 12.84
CA GLN A 167 -5.06 0.67 11.78
C GLN A 167 -3.89 0.78 10.78
N VAL A 168 -3.10 -0.27 10.65
CA VAL A 168 -1.93 -0.29 9.76
C VAL A 168 -2.10 -1.34 8.67
N ILE A 169 -1.84 -0.94 7.42
CA ILE A 169 -1.68 -1.82 6.27
C ILE A 169 -0.18 -1.96 6.01
N ALA A 170 0.36 -3.13 6.33
CA ALA A 170 1.75 -3.47 6.12
C ALA A 170 1.93 -4.10 4.73
N ALA A 171 2.37 -3.33 3.76
CA ALA A 171 2.47 -3.75 2.36
C ALA A 171 3.40 -4.95 2.17
N HIS A 172 3.14 -5.74 1.11
CA HIS A 172 4.02 -6.82 0.63
C HIS A 172 4.24 -7.92 1.68
N PHE A 173 3.15 -8.52 2.21
CA PHE A 173 3.19 -9.47 3.32
C PHE A 173 3.92 -8.93 4.57
N GLY A 174 3.95 -7.59 4.74
CA GLY A 174 4.65 -6.90 5.81
C GLY A 174 6.17 -6.81 5.63
N GLY A 175 6.70 -7.21 4.46
CA GLY A 175 8.14 -7.20 4.21
C GLY A 175 8.53 -7.61 2.80
N TYR A 176 8.61 -6.67 1.88
CA TYR A 176 8.95 -6.86 0.46
C TYR A 176 10.04 -7.93 0.19
N SER A 177 11.22 -7.76 0.77
CA SER A 177 12.30 -8.77 0.71
C SER A 177 12.59 -9.42 2.07
N MET A 178 11.76 -9.17 3.09
CA MET A 178 11.92 -9.62 4.48
C MET A 178 10.66 -10.32 5.01
N TYR A 179 9.83 -10.89 4.14
CA TYR A 179 8.53 -11.48 4.53
C TYR A 179 8.64 -12.61 5.58
N HIS A 180 9.75 -13.33 5.65
CA HIS A 180 10.01 -14.31 6.74
C HIS A 180 10.13 -13.61 8.10
N THR A 181 10.96 -12.56 8.17
CA THR A 181 11.15 -11.75 9.39
C THR A 181 9.85 -11.01 9.76
N ALA A 182 9.14 -10.49 8.77
CA ALA A 182 7.85 -9.86 8.99
C ALA A 182 6.85 -10.82 9.64
N ARG A 183 6.74 -12.05 9.13
CA ARG A 183 5.87 -13.06 9.72
C ARG A 183 6.22 -13.35 11.17
N GLU A 184 7.50 -13.44 11.52
CA GLU A 184 7.95 -13.71 12.90
C GLU A 184 7.63 -12.55 13.86
N LEU A 185 7.68 -11.31 13.38
CA LEU A 185 7.53 -10.12 14.20
C LEU A 185 6.10 -9.56 14.25
N LEU A 186 5.30 -9.78 13.18
CA LEU A 186 4.00 -9.12 13.01
C LEU A 186 2.80 -10.08 13.11
N TRP A 187 3.02 -11.37 13.39
CA TRP A 187 1.94 -12.36 13.42
C TRP A 187 0.88 -12.07 14.50
N ASP A 188 1.29 -11.47 15.61
CA ASP A 188 0.47 -11.14 16.78
C ASP A 188 0.02 -9.67 16.83
N THR A 189 0.20 -8.93 15.73
CA THR A 189 -0.32 -7.56 15.56
C THR A 189 -1.68 -7.57 14.89
N ASP A 190 -2.42 -6.46 14.95
CA ASP A 190 -3.70 -6.28 14.24
C ASP A 190 -3.50 -5.70 12.81
N CYS A 191 -2.26 -5.71 12.30
CA CYS A 191 -1.96 -5.23 10.95
C CYS A 191 -2.71 -6.01 9.88
N ILE A 192 -3.16 -5.29 8.86
CA ILE A 192 -3.60 -5.84 7.57
C ILE A 192 -2.37 -5.92 6.66
N PHE A 193 -2.34 -6.90 5.77
CA PHE A 193 -1.26 -7.11 4.82
C PHE A 193 -1.82 -7.12 3.40
N ASP A 194 -1.00 -6.78 2.40
CA ASP A 194 -1.36 -7.03 1.01
C ASP A 194 -0.43 -8.06 0.35
N VAL A 195 -0.90 -8.63 -0.76
CA VAL A 195 -0.16 -9.64 -1.53
C VAL A 195 0.70 -9.06 -2.64
N SER A 196 0.70 -7.73 -2.80
CA SER A 196 1.38 -7.05 -3.89
C SER A 196 2.89 -7.26 -3.87
N SER A 197 3.54 -7.16 -5.02
CA SER A 197 5.01 -7.24 -5.18
C SER A 197 5.69 -8.43 -4.48
N SER A 198 4.97 -9.55 -4.28
CA SER A 198 5.47 -10.65 -3.46
C SER A 198 5.34 -12.01 -4.15
N LEU A 199 4.21 -12.29 -4.79
CA LEU A 199 3.88 -13.63 -5.29
C LEU A 199 4.89 -14.18 -6.31
N MET A 200 5.52 -13.30 -7.10
CA MET A 200 6.52 -13.69 -8.09
C MET A 200 7.87 -14.07 -7.48
N PHE A 201 8.12 -13.71 -6.23
CA PHE A 201 9.39 -13.96 -5.54
C PHE A 201 9.31 -15.09 -4.52
N MET A 202 8.09 -15.54 -4.19
CA MET A 202 7.88 -16.61 -3.24
C MET A 202 7.94 -17.98 -3.91
N GLU A 203 8.55 -18.94 -3.24
CA GLU A 203 8.51 -20.35 -3.65
C GLU A 203 7.07 -20.90 -3.53
N ASP A 204 6.78 -21.95 -4.29
CA ASP A 204 5.46 -22.60 -4.31
C ASP A 204 4.96 -22.96 -2.91
N GLY A 205 3.75 -22.56 -2.60
CA GLY A 205 3.07 -22.84 -1.34
C GLY A 205 3.53 -21.96 -0.16
N VAL A 206 4.47 -21.03 -0.35
CA VAL A 206 4.90 -20.11 0.71
C VAL A 206 3.81 -19.06 0.97
N ALA A 207 3.26 -18.48 -0.10
CA ALA A 207 2.21 -17.48 0.01
C ALA A 207 0.98 -18.03 0.76
N GLU A 208 0.50 -19.20 0.36
CA GLU A 208 -0.66 -19.83 1.02
C GLU A 208 -0.41 -20.15 2.50
N ARG A 209 0.81 -20.59 2.85
CA ARG A 209 1.17 -20.82 4.26
C ARG A 209 1.14 -19.52 5.07
N TYR A 210 1.58 -18.42 4.49
CA TYR A 210 1.60 -17.11 5.17
C TYR A 210 0.21 -16.50 5.26
N ILE A 211 -0.59 -16.59 4.20
CA ILE A 211 -2.00 -16.20 4.22
C ILE A 211 -2.73 -16.90 5.38
N ARG A 212 -2.58 -18.22 5.51
CA ARG A 212 -3.22 -18.98 6.59
C ARG A 212 -2.61 -18.72 7.97
N ALA A 213 -1.32 -18.36 8.03
CA ALA A 213 -0.67 -18.04 9.30
C ALA A 213 -1.06 -16.65 9.84
N TYR A 214 -1.30 -15.68 8.96
CA TYR A 214 -1.83 -14.37 9.33
C TYR A 214 -3.36 -14.40 9.52
N GLY A 215 -4.07 -15.26 8.78
CA GLY A 215 -5.51 -15.26 8.60
C GLY A 215 -5.90 -14.51 7.31
N ALA A 216 -6.72 -15.12 6.46
CA ALA A 216 -7.16 -14.53 5.19
C ALA A 216 -7.91 -13.20 5.41
N GLU A 217 -8.56 -13.04 6.55
CA GLU A 217 -9.26 -11.82 6.96
C GLU A 217 -8.33 -10.63 7.26
N ARG A 218 -7.01 -10.88 7.32
CA ARG A 218 -5.98 -9.84 7.45
C ARG A 218 -5.19 -9.62 6.17
N MET A 219 -5.55 -10.31 5.09
CA MET A 219 -4.90 -10.18 3.79
C MET A 219 -5.82 -9.43 2.82
N ALA A 220 -5.25 -8.62 1.95
CA ALA A 220 -5.98 -7.93 0.89
C ALA A 220 -5.23 -8.04 -0.45
N PHE A 221 -5.97 -7.97 -1.55
CA PHE A 221 -5.39 -7.99 -2.89
C PHE A 221 -4.80 -6.63 -3.25
N GLY A 222 -3.64 -6.65 -3.86
CA GLY A 222 -2.96 -5.47 -4.40
C GLY A 222 -2.02 -5.84 -5.54
N THR A 223 -1.88 -4.95 -6.53
CA THR A 223 -1.01 -5.18 -7.70
C THR A 223 0.33 -4.48 -7.63
N ASP A 224 0.41 -3.36 -6.92
CA ASP A 224 1.55 -2.44 -6.93
C ASP A 224 1.81 -1.85 -8.35
N TYR A 225 0.68 -1.59 -9.08
CA TYR A 225 0.76 -0.82 -10.32
C TYR A 225 1.46 0.53 -10.05
N PRO A 226 2.34 1.03 -10.90
CA PRO A 226 2.70 0.58 -12.24
C PRO A 226 3.96 -0.31 -12.31
N LEU A 227 4.49 -0.77 -11.20
CA LEU A 227 5.63 -1.70 -11.21
C LEU A 227 5.24 -3.00 -11.91
N TRP A 228 4.04 -3.48 -11.64
CA TRP A 228 3.51 -4.72 -12.19
C TRP A 228 2.20 -4.49 -12.95
N ASP A 229 1.92 -5.37 -13.90
CA ASP A 229 0.69 -5.36 -14.68
C ASP A 229 -0.47 -5.98 -13.87
N PRO A 230 -1.59 -5.27 -13.67
CA PRO A 230 -2.76 -5.79 -12.98
C PRO A 230 -3.25 -7.15 -13.48
N VAL A 231 -3.18 -7.39 -14.79
CA VAL A 231 -3.57 -8.68 -15.38
C VAL A 231 -2.66 -9.80 -14.87
N THR A 232 -1.35 -9.59 -14.93
CA THR A 232 -0.37 -10.58 -14.51
C THR A 232 -0.46 -10.88 -13.01
N GLU A 233 -0.63 -9.83 -12.17
CA GLU A 233 -0.75 -10.01 -10.72
C GLU A 233 -2.06 -10.72 -10.33
N THR A 234 -3.16 -10.39 -11.00
CA THR A 234 -4.44 -11.08 -10.80
C THR A 234 -4.34 -12.56 -11.19
N GLU A 235 -3.68 -12.87 -12.32
CA GLU A 235 -3.43 -14.26 -12.70
C GLU A 235 -2.56 -15.01 -11.67
N ARG A 236 -1.53 -14.37 -11.11
CA ARG A 236 -0.70 -14.96 -10.04
C ARG A 236 -1.53 -15.24 -8.79
N PHE A 237 -2.38 -14.29 -8.39
CA PHE A 237 -3.27 -14.46 -7.26
C PHE A 237 -4.20 -15.67 -7.44
N PHE A 238 -4.85 -15.80 -8.59
CA PHE A 238 -5.75 -16.93 -8.87
C PHE A 238 -5.07 -18.29 -9.08
N ARG A 239 -3.75 -18.34 -9.22
CA ARG A 239 -2.99 -19.60 -9.20
C ARG A 239 -2.71 -20.13 -7.80
N LEU A 240 -2.94 -19.34 -6.77
CA LEU A 240 -2.80 -19.79 -5.38
C LEU A 240 -3.81 -20.91 -5.06
N ARG A 241 -3.40 -21.83 -4.21
CA ARG A 241 -4.25 -22.93 -3.73
C ARG A 241 -5.06 -22.48 -2.50
N LEU A 242 -5.99 -21.59 -2.72
CA LEU A 242 -6.90 -21.03 -1.74
C LEU A 242 -8.31 -21.59 -1.94
N THR A 243 -9.13 -21.54 -0.89
CA THR A 243 -10.57 -21.79 -0.99
C THR A 243 -11.30 -20.59 -1.58
N ASP A 244 -12.50 -20.79 -2.09
CA ASP A 244 -13.35 -19.70 -2.61
C ASP A 244 -13.57 -18.62 -1.54
N GLU A 245 -13.70 -19.01 -0.26
CA GLU A 245 -13.87 -18.08 0.85
C GLU A 245 -12.59 -17.27 1.13
N GLU A 246 -11.40 -17.90 1.06
CA GLU A 246 -10.11 -17.21 1.17
C GLU A 246 -9.93 -16.22 0.00
N PHE A 247 -10.31 -16.60 -1.23
CA PHE A 247 -10.28 -15.69 -2.38
C PHE A 247 -11.22 -14.50 -2.21
N ASP A 248 -12.46 -14.71 -1.79
CA ASP A 248 -13.41 -13.64 -1.53
C ASP A 248 -12.92 -12.71 -0.41
N GLN A 249 -12.34 -13.30 0.64
CA GLN A 249 -11.83 -12.53 1.77
C GLN A 249 -10.70 -11.60 1.34
N ILE A 250 -9.71 -12.11 0.62
CA ILE A 250 -8.54 -11.35 0.17
C ILE A 250 -8.90 -10.42 -0.98
N GLY A 251 -9.75 -10.88 -1.90
CA GLY A 251 -10.12 -10.14 -3.11
C GLY A 251 -10.89 -8.86 -2.84
N HIS A 252 -11.74 -8.83 -1.80
CA HIS A 252 -12.54 -7.64 -1.49
C HIS A 252 -13.00 -7.48 -0.04
N LYS A 253 -13.39 -8.56 0.68
CA LYS A 253 -14.05 -8.41 2.00
C LYS A 253 -13.15 -7.73 3.04
N THR A 254 -11.85 -8.03 3.04
CA THR A 254 -10.88 -7.36 3.92
C THR A 254 -10.84 -5.87 3.62
N ALA A 255 -10.73 -5.49 2.33
CA ALA A 255 -10.71 -4.10 1.91
C ALA A 255 -12.02 -3.38 2.26
N GLU A 256 -13.17 -3.98 1.99
CA GLU A 256 -14.48 -3.43 2.35
C GLU A 256 -14.59 -3.11 3.85
N ARG A 257 -14.06 -3.99 4.69
CA ARG A 257 -14.10 -3.81 6.14
C ARG A 257 -13.25 -2.63 6.61
N PHE A 258 -12.01 -2.52 6.17
CA PHE A 258 -11.12 -1.47 6.69
C PHE A 258 -11.28 -0.11 5.99
N LEU A 259 -11.92 -0.09 4.81
CA LEU A 259 -12.28 1.14 4.11
C LEU A 259 -13.73 1.58 4.38
N GLU A 260 -14.49 0.77 5.13
CA GLU A 260 -15.91 1.03 5.45
C GLU A 260 -16.79 1.21 4.20
N LEU A 261 -16.65 0.33 3.19
CA LEU A 261 -17.32 0.37 1.88
C LEU A 261 -18.68 -0.36 1.89
#